data_1a0c2076728f354318e73c31d10d511c
#
_entry.id   1a0c2076728f354318e73c31d10d511c
#
_cell.length_a   1.000
_cell.length_b   1.000
_cell.length_c   1.000
_cell.angle_alpha   90.00
_cell.angle_beta   90.00
_cell.angle_gamma   90.00
#
_symmetry.space_group_name_H-M   'P 1'
#
loop_
_entity.id
_entity.type
_entity.pdbx_description
1 polymer ?
#
loop_
_entity_poly.entity_id
_entity_poly.type
_entity_poly.pdbx_seq_one_letter_code
_entity_poly.pdbx_strand_id
1 'polypeptide(L)'
;MAGPLDCADLLEAARRDVERGRIPACSLAVFRHGEPMCVEAFGDATVDTRFHVYSATKPLVSSAVWILIGEGLLDVARPVADYVPEFAANGKEAVTVEQVLLHTSGFPSAPMAPTEGADPERRLRRLASWHLEWEPGTRFVYHAGSAHWVLAELLHRLGGADFRDVIEQRVCRPLGLPRVLGLASDDGAGIAPPTPLGPDGPTPEDTSLLAALAGPEGRAAGVPGGGAVMTAADLARFYSALLADPVGVWKPEVLADATGNIRCTFPDPLLGAPVNRTIGLVVAGDDGKHTMRYACFGAGVSPRAFGHAGAHGQVAWADPATGLAFAYLQNGVDPDMYREGARAVIIASKAAELVAP
;
A
#
# COMPACT_ATOMS: atom_id res chain seq x y z
N MET A 1 -29.20 -6.66 -6.05
CA MET A 1 -28.46 -7.08 -4.84
C MET A 1 -27.68 -8.34 -5.20
N ALA A 2 -26.36 -8.36 -5.00
CA ALA A 2 -25.58 -9.58 -5.15
C ALA A 2 -26.05 -10.59 -4.08
N GLY A 3 -26.16 -11.89 -4.46
CA GLY A 3 -26.48 -12.94 -3.51
C GLY A 3 -25.35 -13.12 -2.46
N PRO A 4 -25.63 -13.83 -1.36
CA PRO A 4 -24.61 -14.11 -0.35
C PRO A 4 -23.44 -14.90 -0.98
N LEU A 5 -22.20 -14.53 -0.62
CA LEU A 5 -21.00 -15.27 -1.00
C LEU A 5 -20.76 -16.38 0.03
N ASP A 6 -20.39 -17.57 -0.44
CA ASP A 6 -19.92 -18.63 0.45
C ASP A 6 -18.42 -18.41 0.73
N CYS A 7 -18.10 -17.87 1.90
CA CYS A 7 -16.73 -17.60 2.32
C CYS A 7 -16.12 -18.77 3.14
N ALA A 8 -16.78 -19.92 3.27
CA ALA A 8 -16.36 -20.99 4.18
C ALA A 8 -14.91 -21.44 3.94
N ASP A 9 -14.52 -21.70 2.71
CA ASP A 9 -13.17 -22.15 2.36
C ASP A 9 -12.09 -21.09 2.63
N LEU A 10 -12.40 -19.82 2.39
CA LEU A 10 -11.51 -18.71 2.69
C LEU A 10 -11.29 -18.57 4.20
N LEU A 11 -12.39 -18.58 4.96
CA LEU A 11 -12.36 -18.47 6.43
C LEU A 11 -11.64 -19.67 7.07
N GLU A 12 -11.89 -20.89 6.56
CA GLU A 12 -11.21 -22.09 7.01
C GLU A 12 -9.69 -22.03 6.75
N ALA A 13 -9.26 -21.49 5.60
CA ALA A 13 -7.84 -21.34 5.29
C ALA A 13 -7.17 -20.36 6.26
N ALA A 14 -7.77 -19.21 6.53
CA ALA A 14 -7.26 -18.21 7.47
C ALA A 14 -7.22 -18.74 8.92
N ARG A 15 -8.31 -19.38 9.37
CA ARG A 15 -8.42 -19.98 10.71
C ARG A 15 -7.34 -21.05 10.92
N ARG A 16 -7.12 -21.91 9.93
CA ARG A 16 -6.14 -23.00 9.99
C ARG A 16 -4.70 -22.51 10.15
N ASP A 17 -4.34 -21.36 9.60
CA ASP A 17 -3.01 -20.81 9.76
C ASP A 17 -2.75 -20.36 11.22
N VAL A 18 -3.77 -19.81 11.88
CA VAL A 18 -3.72 -19.49 13.31
C VAL A 18 -3.69 -20.75 14.18
N GLU A 19 -4.61 -21.71 13.96
CA GLU A 19 -4.69 -22.94 14.75
C GLU A 19 -3.41 -23.79 14.67
N ARG A 20 -2.69 -23.72 13.54
CA ARG A 20 -1.40 -24.40 13.35
C ARG A 20 -0.20 -23.60 13.88
N GLY A 21 -0.44 -22.47 14.52
CA GLY A 21 0.61 -21.60 15.06
C GLY A 21 1.53 -20.99 14.00
N ARG A 22 1.05 -20.89 12.75
CA ARG A 22 1.83 -20.26 11.66
C ARG A 22 1.85 -18.75 11.73
N ILE A 23 0.80 -18.18 12.29
CA ILE A 23 0.64 -16.76 12.59
C ILE A 23 -0.14 -16.61 13.92
N PRO A 24 0.09 -15.57 14.73
CA PRO A 24 -0.63 -15.37 15.97
C PRO A 24 -2.08 -14.92 15.76
N ALA A 25 -2.29 -14.00 14.82
CA ALA A 25 -3.60 -13.43 14.55
C ALA A 25 -3.71 -12.94 13.09
N CYS A 26 -4.92 -12.97 12.55
CA CYS A 26 -5.24 -12.33 11.29
C CYS A 26 -6.68 -11.81 11.28
N SER A 27 -6.95 -10.89 10.35
CA SER A 27 -8.29 -10.43 10.01
C SER A 27 -8.42 -10.30 8.50
N LEU A 28 -9.60 -10.57 7.97
CA LEU A 28 -9.89 -10.41 6.55
C LEU A 28 -11.24 -9.74 6.32
N ALA A 29 -11.37 -9.09 5.18
CA ALA A 29 -12.60 -8.49 4.73
C ALA A 29 -12.79 -8.67 3.23
N VAL A 30 -14.00 -9.04 2.85
CA VAL A 30 -14.46 -9.13 1.46
C VAL A 30 -15.60 -8.15 1.26
N PHE A 31 -15.46 -7.28 0.29
CA PHE A 31 -16.52 -6.39 -0.18
C PHE A 31 -16.89 -6.76 -1.60
N ARG A 32 -18.15 -6.56 -1.97
CA ARG A 32 -18.62 -6.73 -3.34
C ARG A 32 -19.59 -5.61 -3.71
N HIS A 33 -19.30 -4.89 -4.79
CA HIS A 33 -20.10 -3.76 -5.26
C HIS A 33 -20.41 -2.72 -4.17
N GLY A 34 -19.43 -2.42 -3.32
CA GLY A 34 -19.55 -1.45 -2.22
C GLY A 34 -19.99 -2.03 -0.88
N GLU A 35 -20.58 -3.23 -0.85
CA GLU A 35 -21.15 -3.83 0.34
C GLU A 35 -20.21 -4.85 1.00
N PRO A 36 -20.11 -4.85 2.34
CA PRO A 36 -19.35 -5.88 3.06
C PRO A 36 -20.09 -7.22 2.97
N MET A 37 -19.39 -8.26 2.50
CA MET A 37 -19.92 -9.62 2.37
C MET A 37 -19.44 -10.52 3.50
N CYS A 38 -18.18 -10.32 3.95
CA CYS A 38 -17.57 -11.11 4.99
C CYS A 38 -16.52 -10.24 5.70
N VAL A 39 -16.53 -10.19 7.03
CA VAL A 39 -15.50 -9.55 7.86
C VAL A 39 -15.28 -10.45 9.07
N GLU A 40 -14.08 -11.04 9.16
CA GLU A 40 -13.76 -12.02 10.21
C GLU A 40 -12.34 -11.83 10.74
N ALA A 41 -12.10 -12.34 11.94
CA ALA A 41 -10.80 -12.32 12.59
C ALA A 41 -10.54 -13.64 13.34
N PHE A 42 -9.27 -14.01 13.44
CA PHE A 42 -8.84 -15.26 14.07
C PHE A 42 -7.61 -15.02 14.96
N GLY A 43 -7.46 -15.86 15.98
CA GLY A 43 -6.40 -15.75 16.98
C GLY A 43 -6.66 -14.62 17.98
N ASP A 44 -5.62 -13.91 18.36
CA ASP A 44 -5.70 -12.81 19.34
C ASP A 44 -6.25 -11.49 18.75
N ALA A 45 -6.98 -11.56 17.62
CA ALA A 45 -7.58 -10.41 16.97
C ALA A 45 -9.11 -10.46 17.00
N THR A 46 -9.71 -9.28 16.91
CA THR A 46 -11.12 -9.07 16.61
C THR A 46 -11.27 -8.34 15.28
N VAL A 47 -12.47 -8.19 14.75
CA VAL A 47 -12.72 -7.43 13.51
C VAL A 47 -12.32 -5.95 13.62
N ASP A 48 -12.25 -5.42 14.84
CA ASP A 48 -11.84 -4.05 15.15
C ASP A 48 -10.32 -3.92 15.40
N THR A 49 -9.58 -5.03 15.40
CA THR A 49 -8.14 -5.01 15.56
C THR A 49 -7.48 -4.35 14.37
N ARG A 50 -6.65 -3.35 14.65
CA ARG A 50 -5.86 -2.64 13.63
C ARG A 50 -4.51 -3.32 13.45
N PHE A 51 -4.04 -3.37 12.22
CA PHE A 51 -2.74 -3.94 11.85
C PHE A 51 -1.88 -2.90 11.13
N HIS A 52 -0.57 -3.02 11.24
CA HIS A 52 0.36 -2.31 10.38
C HIS A 52 0.23 -2.86 8.95
N VAL A 53 -0.22 -2.02 8.01
CA VAL A 53 -0.44 -2.48 6.63
C VAL A 53 0.80 -2.33 5.74
N TYR A 54 1.89 -1.80 6.29
CA TYR A 54 3.16 -1.60 5.59
C TYR A 54 2.96 -0.98 4.20
N SER A 55 3.54 -1.57 3.15
CA SER A 55 3.47 -1.00 1.80
C SER A 55 2.06 -0.92 1.20
N ALA A 56 1.05 -1.58 1.77
CA ALA A 56 -0.35 -1.33 1.41
C ALA A 56 -0.82 0.10 1.79
N THR A 57 0.02 0.88 2.49
CA THR A 57 -0.12 2.34 2.68
C THR A 57 0.00 3.12 1.38
N LYS A 58 0.84 2.64 0.43
CA LYS A 58 1.23 3.40 -0.76
C LYS A 58 0.06 3.82 -1.65
N PRO A 59 -0.92 2.94 -1.96
CA PRO A 59 -2.09 3.34 -2.72
C PRO A 59 -2.92 4.45 -2.06
N LEU A 60 -3.01 4.44 -0.73
CA LEU A 60 -3.72 5.48 0.01
C LEU A 60 -3.04 6.85 -0.18
N VAL A 61 -1.71 6.92 -0.07
CA VAL A 61 -0.94 8.15 -0.31
C VAL A 61 -1.02 8.58 -1.77
N SER A 62 -0.87 7.63 -2.71
CA SER A 62 -0.98 7.91 -4.14
C SER A 62 -2.37 8.42 -4.52
N SER A 63 -3.43 7.89 -3.90
CA SER A 63 -4.81 8.34 -4.15
C SER A 63 -5.07 9.79 -3.73
N ALA A 64 -4.37 10.29 -2.73
CA ALA A 64 -4.38 11.72 -2.40
C ALA A 64 -3.65 12.56 -3.47
N VAL A 65 -2.58 12.03 -4.07
CA VAL A 65 -1.91 12.67 -5.21
C VAL A 65 -2.82 12.71 -6.44
N TRP A 66 -3.65 11.69 -6.68
CA TRP A 66 -4.62 11.68 -7.78
C TRP A 66 -5.64 12.81 -7.67
N ILE A 67 -5.99 13.22 -6.45
CA ILE A 67 -6.87 14.39 -6.24
C ILE A 67 -6.19 15.67 -6.76
N LEU A 68 -4.90 15.87 -6.46
CA LEU A 68 -4.15 17.02 -6.97
C LEU A 68 -4.03 17.01 -8.50
N ILE A 69 -3.88 15.82 -9.11
CA ILE A 69 -3.88 15.65 -10.56
C ILE A 69 -5.25 16.06 -11.14
N GLY A 70 -6.33 15.55 -10.57
CA GLY A 70 -7.69 15.86 -11.01
C GLY A 70 -8.07 17.34 -10.87
N GLU A 71 -7.48 18.06 -9.92
CA GLU A 71 -7.65 19.50 -9.73
C GLU A 71 -6.74 20.34 -10.66
N GLY A 72 -5.85 19.70 -11.42
CA GLY A 72 -4.88 20.38 -12.28
C GLY A 72 -3.75 21.10 -11.51
N LEU A 73 -3.59 20.79 -10.22
CA LEU A 73 -2.52 21.31 -9.37
C LEU A 73 -1.20 20.56 -9.57
N LEU A 74 -1.26 19.33 -10.06
CA LEU A 74 -0.11 18.46 -10.29
C LEU A 74 -0.23 17.79 -11.66
N ASP A 75 0.82 17.91 -12.47
CA ASP A 75 1.00 17.19 -13.74
C ASP A 75 2.10 16.14 -13.56
N VAL A 76 1.78 14.88 -13.81
CA VAL A 76 2.73 13.77 -13.64
C VAL A 76 3.92 13.84 -14.59
N ALA A 77 3.77 14.47 -15.76
CA ALA A 77 4.83 14.62 -16.74
C ALA A 77 5.86 15.69 -16.37
N ARG A 78 5.51 16.58 -15.44
CA ARG A 78 6.41 17.67 -15.03
C ARG A 78 7.44 17.19 -14.01
N PRO A 79 8.62 17.82 -13.98
CA PRO A 79 9.61 17.60 -12.94
C PRO A 79 9.06 17.88 -11.53
N VAL A 80 9.45 17.06 -10.55
CA VAL A 80 9.19 17.33 -9.13
C VAL A 80 9.72 18.71 -8.73
N ALA A 81 10.86 19.12 -9.30
CA ALA A 81 11.51 20.41 -9.05
C ALA A 81 10.65 21.63 -9.41
N ASP A 82 9.68 21.50 -10.31
CA ASP A 82 8.72 22.56 -10.61
C ASP A 82 7.80 22.90 -9.44
N TYR A 83 7.57 21.94 -8.54
CA TYR A 83 6.74 22.07 -7.35
C TYR A 83 7.56 22.18 -6.07
N VAL A 84 8.74 21.54 -6.06
CA VAL A 84 9.69 21.49 -4.95
C VAL A 84 11.07 21.87 -5.46
N PRO A 85 11.38 23.18 -5.66
CA PRO A 85 12.63 23.63 -6.27
C PRO A 85 13.89 23.09 -5.56
N GLU A 86 13.83 22.88 -4.25
CA GLU A 86 14.93 22.35 -3.45
C GLU A 86 15.28 20.90 -3.83
N PHE A 87 14.34 20.16 -4.42
CA PHE A 87 14.56 18.80 -4.89
C PHE A 87 15.52 18.74 -6.09
N ALA A 88 15.67 19.81 -6.87
CA ALA A 88 16.53 19.85 -8.06
C ALA A 88 18.00 19.53 -7.80
N ALA A 89 18.47 19.69 -6.55
CA ALA A 89 19.87 19.47 -6.19
C ALA A 89 20.36 18.05 -6.56
N ASN A 90 21.67 17.94 -6.85
CA ASN A 90 22.37 16.66 -7.09
C ASN A 90 21.86 15.89 -8.33
N GLY A 91 21.49 16.60 -9.40
CA GLY A 91 21.12 15.98 -10.69
C GLY A 91 19.67 15.49 -10.76
N LYS A 92 18.81 15.89 -9.81
CA LYS A 92 17.41 15.47 -9.76
C LYS A 92 16.43 16.44 -10.46
N GLU A 93 16.94 17.50 -11.12
CA GLU A 93 16.13 18.55 -11.72
C GLU A 93 15.12 18.05 -12.76
N ALA A 94 15.44 16.96 -13.46
CA ALA A 94 14.59 16.38 -14.51
C ALA A 94 13.71 15.20 -14.03
N VAL A 95 13.80 14.80 -12.75
CA VAL A 95 13.00 13.70 -12.23
C VAL A 95 11.52 14.08 -12.22
N THR A 96 10.69 13.37 -12.99
CA THR A 96 9.26 13.65 -13.09
C THR A 96 8.46 13.02 -11.93
N VAL A 97 7.28 13.57 -11.67
CA VAL A 97 6.34 13.01 -10.69
C VAL A 97 5.92 11.59 -11.09
N GLU A 98 5.74 11.33 -12.39
CA GLU A 98 5.44 9.98 -12.89
C GLU A 98 6.55 8.98 -12.53
N GLN A 99 7.82 9.34 -12.75
CA GLN A 99 8.94 8.46 -12.39
C GLN A 99 8.99 8.14 -10.91
N VAL A 100 8.58 9.06 -10.03
CA VAL A 100 8.45 8.82 -8.59
C VAL A 100 7.32 7.82 -8.30
N LEU A 101 6.13 8.03 -8.87
CA LEU A 101 4.97 7.13 -8.72
C LEU A 101 5.24 5.72 -9.27
N LEU A 102 6.04 5.60 -10.32
CA LEU A 102 6.40 4.35 -10.98
C LEU A 102 7.64 3.65 -10.39
N HIS A 103 8.31 4.23 -9.38
CA HIS A 103 9.57 3.73 -8.81
C HIS A 103 10.72 3.61 -9.85
N THR A 104 10.77 4.52 -10.80
CA THR A 104 11.81 4.62 -11.82
C THR A 104 12.69 5.86 -11.65
N SER A 105 12.57 6.55 -10.54
CA SER A 105 13.16 7.88 -10.29
C SER A 105 14.64 7.88 -9.89
N GLY A 106 15.26 6.71 -9.68
CA GLY A 106 16.72 6.60 -9.57
C GLY A 106 17.33 6.79 -8.17
N PHE A 107 16.54 6.77 -7.10
CA PHE A 107 17.03 6.94 -5.70
C PHE A 107 16.38 5.96 -4.70
N PRO A 108 16.32 4.64 -4.99
CA PRO A 108 15.60 3.67 -4.15
C PRO A 108 16.16 3.56 -2.73
N SER A 109 17.48 3.71 -2.56
CA SER A 109 18.16 3.56 -1.27
C SER A 109 18.28 4.87 -0.48
N ALA A 110 17.72 5.97 -1.01
CA ALA A 110 17.81 7.27 -0.37
C ALA A 110 17.16 7.26 1.03
N PRO A 111 17.91 7.60 2.11
CA PRO A 111 17.45 7.41 3.47
C PRO A 111 16.54 8.54 3.95
N MET A 112 15.54 8.19 4.76
CA MET A 112 14.73 9.14 5.52
C MET A 112 14.30 8.48 6.83
N ALA A 113 14.78 8.97 7.96
CA ALA A 113 14.29 8.52 9.25
C ALA A 113 12.83 9.00 9.46
N PRO A 114 11.95 8.20 10.12
CA PRO A 114 10.56 8.57 10.34
C PRO A 114 10.40 9.96 10.98
N THR A 115 11.10 10.23 12.05
CA THR A 115 11.04 11.51 12.78
C THR A 115 11.62 12.69 11.98
N GLU A 116 12.58 12.43 11.10
CA GLU A 116 13.12 13.43 10.18
C GLU A 116 12.11 13.78 9.09
N GLY A 117 11.49 12.73 8.50
CA GLY A 117 10.49 12.90 7.46
C GLY A 117 9.18 13.53 7.95
N ALA A 118 8.86 13.37 9.24
CA ALA A 118 7.68 13.98 9.87
C ALA A 118 7.79 15.50 10.01
N ASP A 119 9.00 16.04 10.11
CA ASP A 119 9.27 17.48 10.19
C ASP A 119 9.45 18.05 8.78
N PRO A 120 8.62 19.02 8.34
CA PRO A 120 8.67 19.54 6.97
C PRO A 120 10.03 20.13 6.57
N GLU A 121 10.69 20.88 7.46
CA GLU A 121 11.97 21.51 7.15
C GLU A 121 13.11 20.48 7.08
N ARG A 122 13.11 19.50 7.99
CA ARG A 122 14.09 18.41 8.00
C ARG A 122 13.88 17.49 6.80
N ARG A 123 12.63 17.16 6.47
CA ARG A 123 12.26 16.39 5.28
C ARG A 123 12.80 17.07 4.02
N LEU A 124 12.54 18.36 3.86
CA LEU A 124 12.98 19.11 2.69
C LEU A 124 14.50 19.12 2.53
N ARG A 125 15.24 19.40 3.63
CA ARG A 125 16.71 19.34 3.64
C ARG A 125 17.23 17.95 3.25
N ARG A 126 16.57 16.90 3.74
CA ARG A 126 16.92 15.51 3.42
C ARG A 126 16.64 15.18 1.94
N LEU A 127 15.50 15.54 1.41
CA LEU A 127 15.17 15.37 -0.01
C LEU A 127 16.18 16.08 -0.92
N ALA A 128 16.58 17.30 -0.58
CA ALA A 128 17.60 18.05 -1.31
C ALA A 128 18.97 17.33 -1.31
N SER A 129 19.33 16.64 -0.23
CA SER A 129 20.62 15.97 -0.09
C SER A 129 20.74 14.65 -0.85
N TRP A 130 19.65 14.07 -1.34
CA TRP A 130 19.69 12.79 -2.05
C TRP A 130 20.37 12.89 -3.40
N HIS A 131 20.99 11.79 -3.85
CA HIS A 131 21.65 11.62 -5.12
C HIS A 131 20.97 10.54 -5.95
N LEU A 132 21.11 10.62 -7.27
CA LEU A 132 20.69 9.56 -8.16
C LEU A 132 21.67 8.39 -8.11
N GLU A 133 21.17 7.17 -8.11
CA GLU A 133 21.93 5.93 -8.24
C GLU A 133 22.04 5.50 -9.70
N TRP A 134 21.10 5.97 -10.55
CA TRP A 134 21.07 5.78 -12.00
C TRP A 134 20.20 6.85 -12.67
N GLU A 135 20.23 6.90 -14.00
CA GLU A 135 19.43 7.81 -14.82
C GLU A 135 17.93 7.53 -14.66
N PRO A 136 17.11 8.52 -14.24
CA PRO A 136 15.67 8.37 -14.07
C PRO A 136 14.96 7.87 -15.34
N GLY A 137 14.00 6.96 -15.16
CA GLY A 137 13.22 6.40 -16.27
C GLY A 137 13.88 5.23 -17.01
N THR A 138 15.11 4.82 -16.67
CA THR A 138 15.84 3.77 -17.41
C THR A 138 15.62 2.36 -16.86
N ARG A 139 15.16 2.22 -15.63
CA ARG A 139 14.87 0.93 -14.99
C ARG A 139 13.90 1.09 -13.81
N PHE A 140 13.32 -0.02 -13.42
CA PHE A 140 12.56 -0.13 -12.18
C PHE A 140 13.44 -0.69 -11.06
N VAL A 141 13.39 -0.06 -9.89
CA VAL A 141 13.77 -0.66 -8.61
C VAL A 141 12.81 -0.14 -7.55
N TYR A 142 12.21 -1.02 -6.78
CA TYR A 142 11.22 -0.64 -5.79
C TYR A 142 11.80 0.33 -4.75
N HIS A 143 11.28 1.54 -4.72
CA HIS A 143 11.65 2.57 -3.74
C HIS A 143 10.81 2.38 -2.48
N ALA A 144 11.26 1.54 -1.57
CA ALA A 144 10.46 1.11 -0.41
C ALA A 144 9.97 2.27 0.46
N GLY A 145 10.80 3.28 0.68
CA GLY A 145 10.49 4.47 1.47
C GLY A 145 10.58 5.78 0.69
N SER A 146 11.68 5.97 -0.05
CA SER A 146 12.10 7.26 -0.60
C SER A 146 11.07 7.93 -1.52
N ALA A 147 10.47 7.20 -2.48
CA ALA A 147 9.50 7.76 -3.41
C ALA A 147 8.31 8.43 -2.69
N HIS A 148 7.77 7.77 -1.69
CA HIS A 148 6.59 8.26 -0.99
C HIS A 148 6.87 9.47 -0.08
N TRP A 149 8.11 9.69 0.34
CA TRP A 149 8.50 10.94 1.02
C TRP A 149 8.49 12.12 0.04
N VAL A 150 8.82 11.92 -1.23
CA VAL A 150 8.65 12.95 -2.26
C VAL A 150 7.16 13.25 -2.48
N LEU A 151 6.31 12.20 -2.56
CA LEU A 151 4.86 12.39 -2.69
C LEU A 151 4.26 13.10 -1.46
N ALA A 152 4.75 12.80 -0.25
CA ALA A 152 4.34 13.49 0.97
C ALA A 152 4.69 14.98 0.93
N GLU A 153 5.85 15.35 0.38
CA GLU A 153 6.23 16.76 0.22
C GLU A 153 5.33 17.46 -0.81
N LEU A 154 5.02 16.80 -1.93
CA LEU A 154 4.07 17.33 -2.92
C LEU A 154 2.68 17.55 -2.32
N LEU A 155 2.18 16.58 -1.54
CA LEU A 155 0.90 16.70 -0.82
C LEU A 155 0.93 17.85 0.19
N HIS A 156 2.03 18.01 0.93
CA HIS A 156 2.20 19.10 1.90
C HIS A 156 2.14 20.47 1.22
N ARG A 157 2.88 20.66 0.12
CA ARG A 157 2.97 21.95 -0.58
C ARG A 157 1.71 22.32 -1.35
N LEU A 158 1.15 21.36 -2.06
CA LEU A 158 0.01 21.60 -2.96
C LEU A 158 -1.34 21.40 -2.26
N GLY A 159 -1.39 20.59 -1.21
CA GLY A 159 -2.60 20.30 -0.44
C GLY A 159 -2.93 21.35 0.63
N GLY A 160 -2.03 22.28 0.92
CA GLY A 160 -2.25 23.38 1.86
C GLY A 160 -2.25 23.01 3.35
N ALA A 161 -1.88 21.79 3.70
CA ALA A 161 -1.78 21.29 5.06
C ALA A 161 -0.68 20.23 5.18
N ASP A 162 -0.43 19.71 6.40
CA ASP A 162 0.43 18.54 6.56
C ASP A 162 -0.11 17.37 5.71
N PHE A 163 0.79 16.62 5.07
CA PHE A 163 0.40 15.53 4.17
C PHE A 163 -0.52 14.49 4.82
N ARG A 164 -0.34 14.23 6.13
CA ARG A 164 -1.18 13.30 6.92
C ARG A 164 -2.60 13.83 7.05
N ASP A 165 -2.74 15.13 7.23
CA ASP A 165 -4.03 15.82 7.33
C ASP A 165 -4.71 15.91 5.95
N VAL A 166 -3.93 16.14 4.88
CA VAL A 166 -4.44 16.10 3.49
C VAL A 166 -5.03 14.72 3.19
N ILE A 167 -4.32 13.64 3.52
CA ILE A 167 -4.79 12.26 3.30
C ILE A 167 -6.05 12.00 4.13
N GLU A 168 -6.05 12.36 5.42
CA GLU A 168 -7.21 12.18 6.28
C GLU A 168 -8.43 12.93 5.76
N GLN A 169 -8.29 14.22 5.47
CA GLN A 169 -9.41 15.10 5.12
C GLN A 169 -9.96 14.80 3.72
N ARG A 170 -9.08 14.45 2.78
CA ARG A 170 -9.45 14.35 1.36
C ARG A 170 -9.68 12.92 0.88
N VAL A 171 -9.16 11.92 1.57
CA VAL A 171 -9.36 10.50 1.24
C VAL A 171 -10.11 9.79 2.34
N CYS A 172 -9.58 9.77 3.58
CA CYS A 172 -10.15 8.93 4.63
C CYS A 172 -11.57 9.37 5.02
N ARG A 173 -11.78 10.64 5.38
CA ARG A 173 -13.09 11.13 5.84
C ARG A 173 -14.21 10.97 4.81
N PRO A 174 -14.04 11.32 3.52
CA PRO A 174 -15.08 11.10 2.53
C PRO A 174 -15.48 9.63 2.38
N LEU A 175 -14.53 8.71 2.57
CA LEU A 175 -14.78 7.26 2.50
C LEU A 175 -15.28 6.66 3.82
N GLY A 176 -15.48 7.47 4.86
CA GLY A 176 -15.87 6.99 6.19
C GLY A 176 -14.78 6.18 6.89
N LEU A 177 -13.51 6.41 6.55
CA LEU A 177 -12.35 5.78 7.19
C LEU A 177 -11.88 6.64 8.37
N PRO A 178 -11.35 6.01 9.44
CA PRO A 178 -10.68 6.76 10.51
C PRO A 178 -9.35 7.36 10.00
N ARG A 179 -8.69 8.17 10.84
CA ARG A 179 -7.29 8.52 10.60
C ARG A 179 -6.44 7.26 10.66
N VAL A 180 -5.71 6.96 9.60
CA VAL A 180 -4.92 5.72 9.48
C VAL A 180 -3.41 5.98 9.42
N LEU A 181 -3.01 7.24 9.22
CA LEU A 181 -1.61 7.65 9.07
C LEU A 181 -1.29 8.85 9.97
N GLY A 182 -0.17 8.80 10.68
CA GLY A 182 0.20 9.83 11.65
C GLY A 182 -0.71 9.80 12.88
N LEU A 183 -0.81 8.64 13.51
CA LEU A 183 -1.59 8.43 14.73
C LEU A 183 -0.92 9.10 15.93
N ALA A 184 -1.71 9.55 16.91
CA ALA A 184 -1.15 10.07 18.15
C ALA A 184 -0.25 8.99 18.81
N SER A 185 0.81 9.42 19.48
CA SER A 185 1.80 8.50 20.07
C SER A 185 1.21 7.56 21.13
N ASP A 186 0.13 7.99 21.80
CA ASP A 186 -0.63 7.23 22.79
C ASP A 186 -1.78 6.39 22.17
N ASP A 187 -2.07 6.54 20.86
CA ASP A 187 -3.07 5.74 20.15
C ASP A 187 -2.50 4.36 19.74
N GLY A 188 -2.18 3.57 20.73
CA GLY A 188 -1.69 2.18 20.55
C GLY A 188 -2.73 1.11 20.85
N ALA A 189 -3.85 1.46 21.46
CA ALA A 189 -4.88 0.50 21.84
C ALA A 189 -5.52 -0.16 20.61
N GLY A 190 -5.70 -1.50 20.67
CA GLY A 190 -6.30 -2.26 19.57
C GLY A 190 -5.42 -2.40 18.32
N ILE A 191 -4.11 -2.11 18.40
CA ILE A 191 -3.15 -2.40 17.33
C ILE A 191 -2.45 -3.72 17.64
N ALA A 192 -2.54 -4.69 16.73
CA ALA A 192 -1.80 -5.94 16.84
C ALA A 192 -0.29 -5.69 16.69
N PRO A 193 0.53 -6.07 17.69
CA PRO A 193 1.97 -5.88 17.58
C PRO A 193 2.56 -6.87 16.55
N PRO A 194 3.55 -6.45 15.74
CA PRO A 194 4.30 -7.37 14.91
C PRO A 194 4.96 -8.44 15.80
N THR A 195 4.74 -9.72 15.48
CA THR A 195 5.18 -10.85 16.30
C THR A 195 6.15 -11.72 15.51
N PRO A 196 7.42 -11.82 15.90
CA PRO A 196 8.41 -12.69 15.26
C PRO A 196 7.99 -14.16 15.26
N LEU A 197 8.20 -14.86 14.15
CA LEU A 197 7.89 -16.28 13.99
C LEU A 197 9.15 -17.12 13.87
N GLY A 198 9.09 -18.36 14.42
CA GLY A 198 10.18 -19.34 14.37
C GLY A 198 11.28 -19.09 15.38
N PRO A 199 12.21 -20.08 15.52
CA PRO A 199 13.27 -20.04 16.53
C PRO A 199 14.35 -19.00 16.24
N ASP A 200 14.56 -18.67 14.96
CA ASP A 200 15.61 -17.74 14.55
C ASP A 200 15.15 -16.27 14.57
N GLY A 201 13.83 -16.05 14.63
CA GLY A 201 13.23 -14.71 14.63
C GLY A 201 13.56 -13.89 13.38
N PRO A 202 13.10 -12.63 13.31
CA PRO A 202 13.52 -11.71 12.25
C PRO A 202 14.96 -11.28 12.43
N THR A 203 15.61 -10.87 11.33
CA THR A 203 16.96 -10.32 11.38
C THR A 203 17.02 -9.06 12.24
N PRO A 204 18.19 -8.66 12.78
CA PRO A 204 18.33 -7.38 13.48
C PRO A 204 17.89 -6.19 12.63
N GLU A 205 18.05 -6.26 11.32
CA GLU A 205 17.65 -5.22 10.37
C GLU A 205 16.12 -5.14 10.25
N ASP A 206 15.44 -6.29 10.10
CA ASP A 206 13.98 -6.37 10.11
C ASP A 206 13.40 -5.87 11.42
N THR A 207 13.97 -6.27 12.55
CA THR A 207 13.55 -5.81 13.87
C THR A 207 13.69 -4.29 14.02
N SER A 208 14.77 -3.71 13.49
CA SER A 208 15.04 -2.28 13.51
C SER A 208 14.00 -1.49 12.70
N LEU A 209 13.68 -1.98 11.47
CA LEU A 209 12.65 -1.37 10.62
C LEU A 209 11.26 -1.51 11.24
N LEU A 210 10.92 -2.68 11.75
CA LEU A 210 9.64 -2.92 12.43
C LEU A 210 9.48 -2.01 13.65
N ALA A 211 10.51 -1.87 14.47
CA ALA A 211 10.49 -0.98 15.63
C ALA A 211 10.33 0.49 15.20
N ALA A 212 10.99 0.89 14.11
CA ALA A 212 10.90 2.25 13.59
C ALA A 212 9.50 2.60 13.04
N LEU A 213 8.78 1.62 12.50
CA LEU A 213 7.42 1.83 11.97
C LEU A 213 6.34 1.60 13.03
N ALA A 214 6.46 0.54 13.83
CA ALA A 214 5.43 0.10 14.77
C ALA A 214 5.50 0.81 16.13
N GLY A 215 6.63 1.42 16.47
CA GLY A 215 6.78 2.21 17.70
C GLY A 215 5.93 3.49 17.71
N PRO A 216 5.70 4.09 18.89
CA PRO A 216 4.88 5.31 19.02
C PRO A 216 5.34 6.46 18.12
N GLU A 217 6.65 6.68 18.03
CA GLU A 217 7.23 7.72 17.17
C GLU A 217 7.03 7.44 15.68
N GLY A 218 7.18 6.17 15.24
CA GLY A 218 6.94 5.77 13.85
C GLY A 218 5.49 5.93 13.44
N ARG A 219 4.55 5.54 14.31
CA ARG A 219 3.11 5.75 14.10
C ARG A 219 2.76 7.24 14.01
N ALA A 220 3.30 8.05 14.92
CA ALA A 220 3.08 9.50 14.90
C ALA A 220 3.72 10.18 13.70
N ALA A 221 4.90 9.72 13.26
CA ALA A 221 5.55 10.21 12.06
C ALA A 221 4.71 9.98 10.80
N GLY A 222 3.94 8.89 10.74
CA GLY A 222 3.09 8.57 9.61
C GLY A 222 3.90 8.37 8.34
N VAL A 223 4.81 7.36 8.33
CA VAL A 223 5.69 7.09 7.18
C VAL A 223 4.87 6.82 5.92
N PRO A 224 4.94 7.66 4.88
CA PRO A 224 4.00 7.61 3.75
C PRO A 224 4.17 6.36 2.87
N GLY A 225 5.32 5.68 2.96
CA GLY A 225 5.58 4.44 2.25
C GLY A 225 5.15 3.16 2.99
N GLY A 226 4.72 3.25 4.28
CA GLY A 226 4.49 2.02 5.04
C GLY A 226 3.93 2.18 6.46
N GLY A 227 3.52 3.37 6.87
CA GLY A 227 3.17 3.67 8.25
C GLY A 227 1.67 3.66 8.58
N ALA A 228 0.79 3.28 7.65
CA ALA A 228 -0.63 3.22 7.95
C ALA A 228 -0.97 2.01 8.84
N VAL A 229 -1.98 2.23 9.68
CA VAL A 229 -2.53 1.25 10.61
C VAL A 229 -4.04 1.18 10.38
N MET A 230 -4.55 0.02 9.99
CA MET A 230 -5.93 -0.14 9.53
C MET A 230 -6.53 -1.46 10.02
N THR A 231 -7.85 -1.53 10.09
CA THR A 231 -8.57 -2.81 10.11
C THR A 231 -8.63 -3.41 8.70
N ALA A 232 -8.88 -4.70 8.57
CA ALA A 232 -9.09 -5.34 7.27
C ALA A 232 -10.32 -4.74 6.56
N ALA A 233 -11.38 -4.42 7.31
CA ALA A 233 -12.59 -3.80 6.77
C ALA A 233 -12.31 -2.40 6.19
N ASP A 234 -11.50 -1.56 6.86
CA ASP A 234 -11.14 -0.24 6.35
C ASP A 234 -10.34 -0.33 5.07
N LEU A 235 -9.36 -1.24 5.01
CA LEU A 235 -8.53 -1.42 3.83
C LEU A 235 -9.36 -1.97 2.65
N ALA A 236 -10.23 -2.95 2.87
CA ALA A 236 -11.13 -3.47 1.84
C ALA A 236 -12.13 -2.40 1.37
N ARG A 237 -12.66 -1.56 2.28
CA ARG A 237 -13.52 -0.42 1.95
C ARG A 237 -12.81 0.58 1.04
N PHE A 238 -11.54 0.92 1.34
CA PHE A 238 -10.73 1.77 0.47
C PHE A 238 -10.62 1.19 -0.94
N TYR A 239 -10.28 -0.09 -1.08
CA TYR A 239 -10.19 -0.75 -2.39
C TYR A 239 -11.55 -0.86 -3.09
N SER A 240 -12.62 -1.07 -2.34
CA SER A 240 -13.99 -1.06 -2.88
C SER A 240 -14.38 0.31 -3.44
N ALA A 241 -13.95 1.39 -2.78
CA ALA A 241 -14.17 2.74 -3.28
C ALA A 241 -13.40 3.02 -4.58
N LEU A 242 -12.23 2.42 -4.79
CA LEU A 242 -11.48 2.53 -6.05
C LEU A 242 -12.19 1.86 -7.25
N LEU A 243 -13.14 0.95 -7.01
CA LEU A 243 -13.94 0.34 -8.09
C LEU A 243 -15.07 1.24 -8.60
N ALA A 244 -15.67 2.07 -7.74
CA ALA A 244 -16.92 2.75 -8.05
C ALA A 244 -16.98 4.22 -7.62
N ASP A 245 -16.05 4.68 -6.80
CA ASP A 245 -16.00 6.03 -6.19
C ASP A 245 -17.38 6.57 -5.77
N PRO A 246 -18.04 5.95 -4.79
CA PRO A 246 -19.44 6.21 -4.48
C PRO A 246 -19.72 7.63 -3.99
N VAL A 247 -18.67 8.37 -3.61
CA VAL A 247 -18.77 9.71 -3.03
C VAL A 247 -18.03 10.79 -3.85
N GLY A 248 -17.44 10.43 -5.00
CA GLY A 248 -16.79 11.37 -5.91
C GLY A 248 -15.50 11.98 -5.36
N VAL A 249 -14.65 11.15 -4.76
CA VAL A 249 -13.33 11.58 -4.23
C VAL A 249 -12.39 11.96 -5.36
N TRP A 250 -12.43 11.20 -6.46
CA TRP A 250 -11.50 11.36 -7.57
C TRP A 250 -12.20 11.76 -8.87
N LYS A 251 -11.51 12.47 -9.74
CA LYS A 251 -11.99 12.66 -11.10
C LYS A 251 -12.02 11.30 -11.82
N PRO A 252 -13.13 10.95 -12.52
CA PRO A 252 -13.30 9.63 -13.12
C PRO A 252 -12.17 9.25 -14.08
N GLU A 253 -11.66 10.19 -14.88
CA GLU A 253 -10.56 9.98 -15.81
C GLU A 253 -9.25 9.68 -15.10
N VAL A 254 -8.98 10.31 -13.96
CA VAL A 254 -7.76 10.08 -13.15
C VAL A 254 -7.86 8.73 -12.44
N LEU A 255 -9.03 8.40 -11.89
CA LEU A 255 -9.26 7.10 -11.24
C LEU A 255 -9.11 5.95 -12.25
N ALA A 256 -9.68 6.08 -13.45
CA ALA A 256 -9.57 5.08 -14.51
C ALA A 256 -8.10 4.89 -14.96
N ASP A 257 -7.35 5.98 -15.10
CA ASP A 257 -5.91 5.95 -15.41
C ASP A 257 -5.12 5.26 -14.29
N ALA A 258 -5.36 5.63 -13.04
CA ALA A 258 -4.65 5.10 -11.88
C ALA A 258 -4.93 3.61 -11.62
N THR A 259 -6.13 3.12 -11.94
CA THR A 259 -6.51 1.72 -11.68
C THR A 259 -6.30 0.79 -12.86
N GLY A 260 -6.16 1.31 -14.10
CA GLY A 260 -6.13 0.48 -15.30
C GLY A 260 -4.99 0.71 -16.28
N ASN A 261 -4.37 1.91 -16.30
CA ASN A 261 -3.35 2.24 -17.28
C ASN A 261 -1.95 1.82 -16.79
N ILE A 262 -1.46 0.67 -17.28
CA ILE A 262 -0.10 0.20 -16.98
C ILE A 262 0.91 1.09 -17.71
N ARG A 263 1.72 1.82 -16.95
CA ARG A 263 2.73 2.77 -17.43
C ARG A 263 4.16 2.27 -17.30
N CYS A 264 4.41 1.25 -16.47
CA CYS A 264 5.71 0.65 -16.29
C CYS A 264 5.62 -0.87 -16.34
N THR A 265 6.36 -1.46 -17.31
CA THR A 265 6.48 -2.91 -17.52
C THR A 265 7.94 -3.38 -17.42
N PHE A 266 8.83 -2.56 -16.86
CA PHE A 266 10.19 -3.00 -16.60
C PHE A 266 10.20 -4.28 -15.74
N PRO A 267 11.20 -5.14 -15.91
CA PRO A 267 11.34 -6.32 -15.05
C PRO A 267 11.64 -5.87 -13.62
N ASP A 268 10.99 -6.50 -12.64
CA ASP A 268 11.37 -6.39 -11.24
C ASP A 268 12.69 -7.15 -11.02
N PRO A 269 13.77 -6.52 -10.51
CA PRO A 269 15.03 -7.20 -10.30
C PRO A 269 14.95 -8.38 -9.31
N LEU A 270 14.00 -8.34 -8.37
CA LEU A 270 13.78 -9.40 -7.39
C LEU A 270 13.00 -10.58 -7.97
N LEU A 271 11.96 -10.29 -8.76
CA LEU A 271 10.99 -11.29 -9.21
C LEU A 271 11.20 -11.75 -10.66
N GLY A 272 11.97 -10.98 -11.45
CA GLY A 272 12.19 -11.24 -12.87
C GLY A 272 10.93 -11.13 -13.75
N ALA A 273 9.83 -10.63 -13.20
CA ALA A 273 8.56 -10.44 -13.91
C ALA A 273 8.31 -8.95 -14.19
N PRO A 274 7.55 -8.60 -15.25
CA PRO A 274 7.10 -7.23 -15.47
C PRO A 274 6.34 -6.70 -14.25
N VAL A 275 6.62 -5.45 -13.85
CA VAL A 275 6.03 -4.88 -12.62
C VAL A 275 4.58 -4.48 -12.76
N ASN A 276 4.10 -4.24 -13.98
CA ASN A 276 2.73 -3.83 -14.30
C ASN A 276 2.22 -2.71 -13.39
N ARG A 277 2.97 -1.59 -13.32
CA ARG A 277 2.60 -0.47 -12.45
C ARG A 277 1.83 0.62 -13.16
N THR A 278 0.82 1.10 -12.48
CA THR A 278 0.15 2.37 -12.73
C THR A 278 0.72 3.46 -11.82
N ILE A 279 0.12 4.64 -11.79
CA ILE A 279 0.51 5.74 -10.89
C ILE A 279 0.11 5.46 -9.42
N GLY A 280 0.63 4.39 -8.85
CA GLY A 280 0.45 4.05 -7.42
C GLY A 280 -0.03 2.63 -7.12
N LEU A 281 -0.42 1.85 -8.14
CA LEU A 281 -0.92 0.48 -7.98
C LEU A 281 -0.10 -0.52 -8.83
N VAL A 282 -0.32 -1.79 -8.55
CA VAL A 282 0.11 -2.92 -9.37
C VAL A 282 -1.14 -3.52 -10.02
N VAL A 283 -1.05 -3.90 -11.29
CA VAL A 283 -2.12 -4.57 -12.04
C VAL A 283 -1.75 -6.02 -12.29
N ALA A 284 -2.70 -6.92 -12.14
CA ALA A 284 -2.48 -8.36 -12.31
C ALA A 284 -1.92 -8.69 -13.71
N GLY A 285 -2.54 -8.19 -14.77
CA GLY A 285 -2.13 -8.48 -16.16
C GLY A 285 -2.46 -9.90 -16.60
N ASP A 286 -2.24 -10.20 -17.86
CA ASP A 286 -2.60 -11.46 -18.54
C ASP A 286 -1.39 -12.36 -18.88
N ASP A 287 -0.20 -12.04 -18.36
CA ASP A 287 1.05 -12.76 -18.64
C ASP A 287 1.26 -14.02 -17.78
N GLY A 288 0.28 -14.41 -16.98
CA GLY A 288 0.34 -15.57 -16.08
C GLY A 288 1.27 -15.42 -14.88
N LYS A 289 1.79 -14.21 -14.61
CA LYS A 289 2.75 -13.93 -13.53
C LYS A 289 2.18 -13.12 -12.38
N HIS A 290 0.87 -12.91 -12.34
CA HIS A 290 0.21 -12.04 -11.35
C HIS A 290 0.45 -12.49 -9.90
N THR A 291 0.51 -13.78 -9.61
CA THR A 291 0.79 -14.30 -8.26
C THR A 291 2.22 -14.02 -7.80
N MET A 292 3.15 -13.76 -8.73
CA MET A 292 4.53 -13.37 -8.40
C MET A 292 4.66 -11.89 -8.06
N ARG A 293 3.69 -11.04 -8.47
CA ARG A 293 3.74 -9.59 -8.23
C ARG A 293 3.45 -9.27 -6.78
N TYR A 294 4.52 -9.30 -5.98
CA TYR A 294 4.49 -9.00 -4.53
C TYR A 294 3.50 -9.88 -3.73
N ALA A 295 3.19 -11.10 -4.21
CA ALA A 295 2.20 -11.99 -3.60
C ALA A 295 0.85 -11.28 -3.30
N CYS A 296 0.50 -10.25 -4.10
CA CYS A 296 -0.70 -9.44 -3.90
C CYS A 296 -1.96 -10.15 -4.40
N PHE A 297 -1.85 -10.90 -5.49
CA PHE A 297 -2.99 -11.46 -6.20
C PHE A 297 -3.11 -12.97 -6.02
N GLY A 298 -4.36 -13.45 -5.97
CA GLY A 298 -4.68 -14.86 -6.06
C GLY A 298 -4.72 -15.38 -7.51
N ALA A 299 -4.72 -16.70 -7.68
CA ALA A 299 -4.72 -17.34 -9.00
C ALA A 299 -5.99 -17.04 -9.84
N GLY A 300 -7.12 -16.73 -9.17
CA GLY A 300 -8.42 -16.54 -9.83
C GLY A 300 -8.80 -15.09 -10.15
N VAL A 301 -7.94 -14.10 -9.89
CA VAL A 301 -8.27 -12.70 -10.22
C VAL A 301 -8.25 -12.46 -11.73
N SER A 302 -9.03 -11.48 -12.20
CA SER A 302 -8.99 -11.05 -13.59
C SER A 302 -7.69 -10.33 -13.94
N PRO A 303 -7.30 -10.25 -15.22
CA PRO A 303 -6.15 -9.44 -15.65
C PRO A 303 -6.24 -7.96 -15.27
N ARG A 304 -7.45 -7.46 -15.00
CA ARG A 304 -7.70 -6.07 -14.62
C ARG A 304 -7.68 -5.82 -13.10
N ALA A 305 -7.52 -6.87 -12.29
CA ALA A 305 -7.39 -6.69 -10.85
C ALA A 305 -6.19 -5.80 -10.54
N PHE A 306 -6.35 -4.93 -9.56
CA PHE A 306 -5.32 -4.00 -9.12
C PHE A 306 -5.19 -4.01 -7.60
N GLY A 307 -3.98 -3.77 -7.10
CA GLY A 307 -3.73 -3.82 -5.67
C GLY A 307 -2.32 -3.42 -5.28
N HIS A 308 -2.00 -3.64 -4.02
CA HIS A 308 -0.65 -3.53 -3.48
C HIS A 308 -0.51 -4.37 -2.22
N ALA A 309 0.50 -5.24 -2.17
CA ALA A 309 0.82 -5.97 -0.94
C ALA A 309 1.56 -5.08 0.07
N GLY A 310 1.46 -5.44 1.34
CA GLY A 310 2.35 -4.95 2.38
C GLY A 310 3.34 -6.04 2.80
N ALA A 311 4.47 -5.64 3.38
CA ALA A 311 5.40 -6.58 3.98
C ALA A 311 4.70 -7.47 5.01
N HIS A 312 5.28 -8.62 5.27
CA HIS A 312 4.78 -9.59 6.23
C HIS A 312 3.35 -10.09 5.89
N GLY A 313 3.09 -10.39 4.59
CA GLY A 313 1.88 -11.08 4.15
C GLY A 313 0.59 -10.25 4.18
N GLN A 314 0.68 -8.92 4.21
CA GLN A 314 -0.49 -8.07 4.04
C GLN A 314 -0.94 -8.09 2.58
N VAL A 315 -2.21 -8.35 2.33
CA VAL A 315 -2.80 -8.44 0.99
C VAL A 315 -3.94 -7.46 0.85
N ALA A 316 -3.98 -6.68 -0.24
CA ALA A 316 -5.13 -5.86 -0.58
C ALA A 316 -5.24 -5.67 -2.10
N TRP A 317 -6.42 -5.94 -2.65
CA TRP A 317 -6.70 -5.79 -4.07
C TRP A 317 -8.19 -5.57 -4.33
N ALA A 318 -8.50 -5.07 -5.53
CA ALA A 318 -9.84 -5.04 -6.08
C ALA A 318 -9.85 -5.55 -7.51
N ASP A 319 -10.96 -6.16 -7.92
CA ASP A 319 -11.14 -6.72 -9.25
C ASP A 319 -12.39 -6.14 -9.92
N PRO A 320 -12.24 -5.27 -10.93
CA PRO A 320 -13.36 -4.65 -11.62
C PRO A 320 -14.21 -5.65 -12.45
N ALA A 321 -13.71 -6.85 -12.74
CA ALA A 321 -14.49 -7.86 -13.46
C ALA A 321 -15.53 -8.54 -12.56
N THR A 322 -15.22 -8.71 -11.28
CA THR A 322 -16.08 -9.39 -10.31
C THR A 322 -16.77 -8.45 -9.33
N GLY A 323 -16.31 -7.19 -9.25
CA GLY A 323 -16.73 -6.20 -8.27
C GLY A 323 -16.23 -6.51 -6.85
N LEU A 324 -15.29 -7.45 -6.70
CA LEU A 324 -14.69 -7.79 -5.42
C LEU A 324 -13.61 -6.79 -5.02
N ALA A 325 -13.57 -6.47 -3.72
CA ALA A 325 -12.41 -5.89 -3.03
C ALA A 325 -12.11 -6.74 -1.81
N PHE A 326 -10.84 -7.02 -1.61
CA PHE A 326 -10.36 -7.94 -0.58
C PHE A 326 -9.18 -7.34 0.19
N ALA A 327 -9.18 -7.56 1.49
CA ALA A 327 -8.03 -7.30 2.34
C ALA A 327 -7.82 -8.46 3.33
N TYR A 328 -6.56 -8.84 3.53
CA TYR A 328 -6.12 -9.79 4.55
C TYR A 328 -4.93 -9.19 5.28
N LEU A 329 -5.03 -9.11 6.60
CA LEU A 329 -4.04 -8.54 7.49
C LEU A 329 -3.66 -9.55 8.57
N GLN A 330 -2.38 -9.58 8.92
CA GLN A 330 -1.86 -10.47 9.95
C GLN A 330 -0.66 -9.83 10.66
N ASN A 331 -0.25 -10.34 11.82
CA ASN A 331 0.81 -9.74 12.62
C ASN A 331 2.07 -10.62 12.80
N GLY A 332 2.11 -11.80 12.19
CA GLY A 332 3.31 -12.64 12.22
C GLY A 332 4.40 -12.10 11.31
N VAL A 333 5.64 -12.12 11.76
CA VAL A 333 6.82 -11.74 10.97
C VAL A 333 7.63 -12.99 10.70
N ASP A 334 7.49 -13.53 9.49
CA ASP A 334 8.16 -14.76 9.08
C ASP A 334 9.55 -14.42 8.50
N PRO A 335 10.66 -15.01 8.99
CA PRO A 335 11.97 -14.81 8.40
C PRO A 335 12.11 -15.40 6.98
N ASP A 336 11.20 -16.30 6.58
CA ASP A 336 11.15 -16.89 5.25
C ASP A 336 10.09 -16.19 4.39
N MET A 337 10.54 -15.23 3.56
CA MET A 337 9.67 -14.46 2.67
C MET A 337 8.94 -15.32 1.63
N TYR A 338 9.48 -16.47 1.23
CA TYR A 338 8.82 -17.37 0.27
C TYR A 338 7.66 -18.12 0.92
N ARG A 339 7.85 -18.57 2.15
CA ARG A 339 6.79 -19.21 2.94
C ARG A 339 5.67 -18.22 3.25
N GLU A 340 6.02 -17.00 3.60
CA GLU A 340 5.09 -15.90 3.83
C GLU A 340 4.30 -15.57 2.55
N GLY A 341 4.99 -15.36 1.43
CA GLY A 341 4.38 -15.09 0.14
C GLY A 341 3.46 -16.21 -0.34
N ALA A 342 3.84 -17.47 -0.14
CA ALA A 342 3.00 -18.62 -0.48
C ALA A 342 1.69 -18.63 0.32
N ARG A 343 1.71 -18.33 1.62
CA ARG A 343 0.49 -18.18 2.42
C ARG A 343 -0.40 -17.04 1.90
N ALA A 344 0.18 -15.88 1.64
CA ALA A 344 -0.55 -14.73 1.11
C ALA A 344 -1.26 -15.06 -0.21
N VAL A 345 -0.58 -15.72 -1.15
CA VAL A 345 -1.15 -16.16 -2.44
C VAL A 345 -2.27 -17.18 -2.24
N ILE A 346 -2.15 -18.12 -1.30
CA ILE A 346 -3.21 -19.11 -1.02
C ILE A 346 -4.48 -18.39 -0.53
N ILE A 347 -4.35 -17.49 0.42
CA ILE A 347 -5.48 -16.71 0.96
C ILE A 347 -6.10 -15.82 -0.13
N ALA A 348 -5.27 -15.12 -0.90
CA ALA A 348 -5.75 -14.28 -2.01
C ALA A 348 -6.47 -15.11 -3.09
N SER A 349 -6.01 -16.34 -3.38
CA SER A 349 -6.67 -17.24 -4.34
C SER A 349 -8.05 -17.69 -3.85
N LYS A 350 -8.17 -18.03 -2.56
CA LYS A 350 -9.46 -18.35 -1.96
C LYS A 350 -10.46 -17.20 -2.01
N ALA A 351 -9.97 -15.97 -1.84
CA ALA A 351 -10.82 -14.79 -2.00
C ALA A 351 -11.23 -14.57 -3.48
N ALA A 352 -10.35 -14.80 -4.43
CA ALA A 352 -10.66 -14.67 -5.86
C ALA A 352 -11.66 -15.74 -6.34
N GLU A 353 -11.64 -16.95 -5.75
CA GLU A 353 -12.58 -18.05 -6.06
C GLU A 353 -14.03 -17.78 -5.62
N LEU A 354 -14.28 -16.76 -4.76
CA LEU A 354 -15.64 -16.46 -4.28
C LEU A 354 -16.61 -16.03 -5.38
N VAL A 355 -16.08 -15.51 -6.48
CA VAL A 355 -16.86 -15.17 -7.67
C VAL A 355 -16.07 -15.62 -8.88
N ALA A 356 -16.59 -16.60 -9.59
CA ALA A 356 -16.01 -16.97 -10.87
C ALA A 356 -16.08 -15.77 -11.85
N PRO A 357 -15.01 -15.50 -12.61
CA PRO A 357 -15.00 -14.41 -13.58
C PRO A 357 -15.98 -14.65 -14.73
#